data_b1c13bb3ab95375d6a097945d6334257
#
_entry.id   b1c13bb3ab95375d6a097945d6334257
#
_cell.length_a   1.000
_cell.length_b   1.000
_cell.length_c   1.000
_cell.angle_alpha   90.00
_cell.angle_beta   90.00
_cell.angle_gamma   90.00
#
_symmetry.space_group_name_H-M   'P 1'
#
loop_
_entity.id
_entity.type
_entity.pdbx_description
1 polymer ?
#
loop_
_entity_poly.entity_id
_entity_poly.type
_entity_poly.pdbx_seq_one_letter_code
_entity_poly.pdbx_strand_id
1 'polypeptide(L)'
;GRCWLFSSLNLLRSTARTHLGLKDFEFSQNYVLFWDKFERANFFLTDVIATAKTEELDGRLLQFLLGDVLSDGGQWDMAVSLYLKHGLVPKVAMPETESSGHTAPMNDRLKVVLRRTALELRSLVEAGASEEEVLEVKEAALADVWRILVICLGEPPASFEWEWRDDKGEFHRDGVLTPREFYERYVDVDLTQYVCLVDDPRAEHPKGHTLTVDHMGNVVGGRPILYVNTPVEQICQITASILASGRAVWFGADCSQQSDRASGLFVEGLYDFDNLFGVDFSTSKEQRVNTGESAMNHAMLFTG
;
A
#
# COMPACT_ATOMS: atom_id res chain seq x y z
N GLY A 1 -5.38 -8.09 2.29
CA GLY A 1 -4.32 -8.12 3.27
C GLY A 1 -3.49 -6.87 3.34
N ARG A 2 -3.16 -6.44 4.55
CA ARG A 2 -2.40 -5.21 4.84
C ARG A 2 -0.88 -5.45 4.93
N CYS A 3 -0.34 -6.50 4.33
CA CYS A 3 1.08 -6.88 4.47
C CYS A 3 2.05 -5.74 4.10
N TRP A 4 1.73 -4.97 3.06
CA TRP A 4 2.52 -3.84 2.61
C TRP A 4 2.62 -2.71 3.65
N LEU A 5 1.54 -2.46 4.41
CA LEU A 5 1.53 -1.50 5.53
C LEU A 5 2.32 -2.04 6.72
N PHE A 6 2.09 -3.30 7.11
CA PHE A 6 2.83 -3.91 8.22
C PHE A 6 4.34 -3.91 7.97
N SER A 7 4.77 -4.31 6.79
CA SER A 7 6.20 -4.36 6.45
C SER A 7 6.83 -2.96 6.36
N SER A 8 6.13 -1.98 5.78
CA SER A 8 6.65 -0.60 5.73
C SER A 8 6.71 0.07 7.10
N LEU A 9 5.68 -0.10 7.95
CA LEU A 9 5.70 0.40 9.33
C LEU A 9 6.78 -0.29 10.18
N ASN A 10 7.05 -1.58 9.96
CA ASN A 10 8.14 -2.28 10.63
C ASN A 10 9.53 -1.76 10.24
N LEU A 11 9.71 -1.32 8.97
CA LEU A 11 10.93 -0.64 8.56
C LEU A 11 11.14 0.65 9.37
N LEU A 12 10.11 1.48 9.48
CA LEU A 12 10.17 2.75 10.21
C LEU A 12 10.25 2.56 11.73
N ARG A 13 9.70 1.46 12.24
CA ARG A 13 9.68 1.15 13.68
C ARG A 13 11.08 1.07 14.28
N SER A 14 12.08 0.64 13.51
CA SER A 14 13.46 0.49 14.00
C SER A 14 14.05 1.83 14.45
N THR A 15 13.83 2.91 13.70
CA THR A 15 14.29 4.26 14.06
C THR A 15 13.50 4.82 15.23
N ALA A 16 12.18 4.72 15.20
CA ALA A 16 11.32 5.18 16.28
C ALA A 16 11.65 4.51 17.63
N ARG A 17 11.89 3.21 17.63
CA ARG A 17 12.32 2.47 18.84
C ARG A 17 13.62 3.02 19.43
N THR A 18 14.58 3.36 18.59
CA THR A 18 15.85 3.92 19.04
C THR A 18 15.65 5.28 19.70
N HIS A 19 14.87 6.17 19.09
CA HIS A 19 14.57 7.49 19.64
C HIS A 19 13.76 7.44 20.94
N LEU A 20 12.82 6.48 21.04
CA LEU A 20 11.96 6.31 22.21
C LEU A 20 12.63 5.52 23.34
N GLY A 21 13.76 4.86 23.10
CA GLY A 21 14.39 3.96 24.06
C GLY A 21 13.53 2.73 24.39
N LEU A 22 12.73 2.25 23.41
CA LEU A 22 11.80 1.13 23.56
C LEU A 22 12.20 -0.06 22.71
N LYS A 23 12.20 -1.26 23.30
CA LYS A 23 12.32 -2.54 22.57
C LYS A 23 11.02 -2.92 21.90
N ASP A 24 9.91 -2.57 22.51
CA ASP A 24 8.59 -2.92 22.01
C ASP A 24 7.77 -1.64 21.76
N PHE A 25 7.64 -1.29 20.50
CA PHE A 25 6.88 -0.13 20.03
C PHE A 25 6.22 -0.48 18.70
N GLU A 26 4.99 -0.03 18.49
CA GLU A 26 4.27 -0.17 17.23
C GLU A 26 3.58 1.14 16.84
N PHE A 27 3.67 1.47 15.55
CA PHE A 27 2.76 2.44 14.94
C PHE A 27 1.36 1.86 14.77
N SER A 28 0.35 2.71 14.74
CA SER A 28 -1.01 2.31 14.43
C SER A 28 -1.17 1.92 12.97
N GLN A 29 -1.44 0.65 12.71
CA GLN A 29 -1.79 0.16 11.38
C GLN A 29 -3.24 0.55 11.01
N ASN A 30 -4.11 0.68 12.01
CA ASN A 30 -5.48 1.12 11.83
C ASN A 30 -5.57 2.57 11.34
N TYR A 31 -4.72 3.46 11.87
CA TYR A 31 -4.60 4.84 11.41
C TYR A 31 -4.23 4.92 9.92
N VAL A 32 -3.22 4.18 9.53
CA VAL A 32 -2.77 4.17 8.13
C VAL A 32 -3.79 3.51 7.22
N LEU A 33 -4.47 2.45 7.68
CA LEU A 33 -5.57 1.81 6.95
C LEU A 33 -6.72 2.81 6.71
N PHE A 34 -7.11 3.59 7.72
CA PHE A 34 -8.17 4.60 7.58
C PHE A 34 -7.85 5.56 6.43
N TRP A 35 -6.65 6.15 6.46
CA TRP A 35 -6.23 7.09 5.45
C TRP A 35 -6.03 6.45 4.07
N ASP A 36 -5.52 5.23 4.00
CA ASP A 36 -5.44 4.50 2.73
C ASP A 36 -6.81 4.33 2.08
N LYS A 37 -7.82 3.92 2.84
CA LYS A 37 -9.18 3.74 2.30
C LYS A 37 -9.82 5.05 1.88
N PHE A 38 -9.68 6.11 2.66
CA PHE A 38 -10.22 7.43 2.34
C PHE A 38 -9.54 8.03 1.11
N GLU A 39 -8.22 8.01 1.07
CA GLU A 39 -7.45 8.55 -0.05
C GLU A 39 -7.67 7.77 -1.35
N ARG A 40 -7.74 6.43 -1.28
CA ARG A 40 -8.10 5.62 -2.46
C ARG A 40 -9.49 5.93 -2.98
N ALA A 41 -10.45 6.16 -2.11
CA ALA A 41 -11.79 6.57 -2.54
C ALA A 41 -11.74 7.88 -3.31
N ASN A 42 -10.99 8.86 -2.79
CA ASN A 42 -10.77 10.15 -3.46
C ASN A 42 -10.01 9.98 -4.79
N PHE A 43 -8.95 9.17 -4.82
CA PHE A 43 -8.17 8.88 -6.01
C PHE A 43 -9.02 8.22 -7.09
N PHE A 44 -9.76 7.17 -6.74
CA PHE A 44 -10.67 6.47 -7.66
C PHE A 44 -11.72 7.40 -8.28
N LEU A 45 -12.41 8.22 -7.45
CA LEU A 45 -13.41 9.15 -7.96
C LEU A 45 -12.80 10.24 -8.86
N THR A 46 -11.57 10.66 -8.56
CA THR A 46 -10.81 11.59 -9.40
C THR A 46 -10.48 10.99 -10.76
N ASP A 47 -10.01 9.74 -10.80
CA ASP A 47 -9.74 9.01 -12.04
C ASP A 47 -10.99 8.77 -12.87
N VAL A 48 -12.12 8.44 -12.22
CA VAL A 48 -13.42 8.27 -12.89
C VAL A 48 -13.85 9.58 -13.57
N ILE A 49 -13.69 10.72 -12.91
CA ILE A 49 -14.01 12.03 -13.50
C ILE A 49 -13.08 12.33 -14.69
N ALA A 50 -11.78 12.11 -14.52
CA ALA A 50 -10.77 12.39 -15.55
C ALA A 50 -10.98 11.55 -16.82
N THR A 51 -11.42 10.30 -16.67
CA THR A 51 -11.61 9.34 -17.76
C THR A 51 -13.03 9.34 -18.35
N ALA A 52 -13.98 10.08 -17.78
CA ALA A 52 -15.40 10.00 -18.14
C ALA A 52 -15.69 10.31 -19.62
N LYS A 53 -14.91 11.21 -20.25
CA LYS A 53 -15.10 11.61 -21.66
C LYS A 53 -14.28 10.77 -22.65
N THR A 54 -13.29 10.01 -22.18
CA THR A 54 -12.34 9.31 -23.05
C THR A 54 -12.49 7.80 -23.02
N GLU A 55 -13.04 7.27 -21.93
CA GLU A 55 -13.18 5.84 -21.72
C GLU A 55 -14.65 5.41 -21.74
N GLU A 56 -14.97 4.37 -22.49
CA GLU A 56 -16.29 3.75 -22.48
C GLU A 56 -16.52 2.94 -21.20
N LEU A 57 -17.79 2.77 -20.79
CA LEU A 57 -18.13 2.03 -19.56
C LEU A 57 -17.64 0.58 -19.59
N ASP A 58 -17.68 -0.09 -20.74
CA ASP A 58 -17.19 -1.44 -20.96
C ASP A 58 -15.72 -1.50 -21.42
N GLY A 59 -15.06 -0.33 -21.48
CA GLY A 59 -13.64 -0.20 -21.83
C GLY A 59 -12.73 -0.86 -20.79
N ARG A 60 -11.61 -1.40 -21.26
CA ARG A 60 -10.66 -2.15 -20.43
C ARG A 60 -10.19 -1.36 -19.19
N LEU A 61 -9.86 -0.08 -19.36
CA LEU A 61 -9.36 0.75 -18.26
C LEU A 61 -10.45 0.94 -17.21
N LEU A 62 -11.64 1.35 -17.61
CA LEU A 62 -12.71 1.60 -16.65
C LEU A 62 -13.18 0.32 -15.95
N GLN A 63 -13.24 -0.80 -16.66
CA GLN A 63 -13.53 -2.09 -16.03
C GLN A 63 -12.46 -2.51 -15.02
N PHE A 64 -11.20 -2.22 -15.29
CA PHE A 64 -10.10 -2.42 -14.32
C PHE A 64 -10.31 -1.55 -13.08
N LEU A 65 -10.55 -0.24 -13.23
CA LEU A 65 -10.81 0.68 -12.11
C LEU A 65 -12.03 0.26 -11.28
N LEU A 66 -13.13 -0.12 -11.94
CA LEU A 66 -14.35 -0.60 -11.29
C LEU A 66 -14.19 -1.99 -10.64
N GLY A 67 -13.25 -2.80 -11.11
CA GLY A 67 -12.97 -4.14 -10.60
C GLY A 67 -12.33 -4.09 -9.21
N ASP A 68 -11.33 -3.23 -9.02
CA ASP A 68 -10.55 -3.13 -7.77
C ASP A 68 -10.57 -1.72 -7.16
N VAL A 69 -11.77 -1.22 -6.89
CA VAL A 69 -12.02 0.15 -6.36
C VAL A 69 -11.28 0.41 -5.04
N LEU A 70 -11.23 -0.58 -4.13
CA LEU A 70 -10.61 -0.46 -2.80
C LEU A 70 -9.90 -1.76 -2.43
N SER A 71 -8.72 -1.95 -2.98
CA SER A 71 -7.84 -3.05 -2.60
C SER A 71 -7.25 -2.88 -1.20
N ASP A 72 -6.93 -4.00 -0.55
CA ASP A 72 -6.13 -4.00 0.68
C ASP A 72 -4.62 -4.08 0.38
N GLY A 73 -4.24 -4.29 -0.87
CA GLY A 73 -2.85 -4.30 -1.34
C GLY A 73 -2.31 -2.90 -1.61
N GLY A 74 -1.00 -2.76 -1.76
CA GLY A 74 -0.38 -1.49 -2.15
C GLY A 74 1.12 -1.63 -2.37
N GLN A 75 1.69 -0.57 -2.89
CA GLN A 75 3.09 -0.44 -3.24
C GLN A 75 3.82 0.49 -2.27
N TRP A 76 5.16 0.48 -2.33
CA TRP A 76 5.99 1.33 -1.46
C TRP A 76 5.65 2.82 -1.57
N ASP A 77 5.58 3.37 -2.80
CA ASP A 77 5.30 4.80 -3.01
C ASP A 77 3.90 5.21 -2.51
N MET A 78 2.94 4.29 -2.49
CA MET A 78 1.62 4.51 -1.90
C MET A 78 1.70 4.65 -0.37
N ALA A 79 2.51 3.81 0.31
CA ALA A 79 2.74 3.95 1.75
C ALA A 79 3.46 5.26 2.08
N VAL A 80 4.50 5.60 1.31
CA VAL A 80 5.24 6.87 1.48
C VAL A 80 4.30 8.08 1.31
N SER A 81 3.42 8.05 0.31
CA SER A 81 2.44 9.14 0.09
C SER A 81 1.52 9.35 1.29
N LEU A 82 1.06 8.28 1.93
CA LEU A 82 0.25 8.35 3.15
C LEU A 82 1.03 8.96 4.32
N TYR A 83 2.27 8.49 4.56
CA TYR A 83 3.09 8.95 5.68
C TYR A 83 3.46 10.43 5.54
N LEU A 84 3.82 10.87 4.33
CA LEU A 84 4.15 12.26 4.06
C LEU A 84 2.93 13.20 4.17
N LYS A 85 1.74 12.72 3.82
CA LYS A 85 0.52 13.53 3.88
C LYS A 85 -0.09 13.57 5.29
N HIS A 86 -0.21 12.42 5.92
CA HIS A 86 -0.99 12.26 7.16
C HIS A 86 -0.12 12.05 8.41
N GLY A 87 1.17 11.81 8.27
CA GLY A 87 2.03 11.44 9.39
C GLY A 87 1.74 10.04 9.92
N LEU A 88 2.17 9.78 11.15
CA LEU A 88 1.98 8.52 11.86
C LEU A 88 1.57 8.77 13.30
N VAL A 89 0.96 7.77 13.92
CA VAL A 89 0.63 7.79 15.35
C VAL A 89 1.04 6.48 16.02
N PRO A 90 1.31 6.46 17.33
CA PRO A 90 1.55 5.23 18.06
C PRO A 90 0.26 4.41 18.11
N LYS A 91 0.39 3.09 18.22
CA LYS A 91 -0.74 2.14 18.25
C LYS A 91 -1.79 2.49 19.29
N VAL A 92 -1.37 3.03 20.43
CA VAL A 92 -2.27 3.40 21.53
C VAL A 92 -3.18 4.58 21.19
N ALA A 93 -2.77 5.47 20.27
CA ALA A 93 -3.57 6.63 19.87
C ALA A 93 -4.72 6.27 18.90
N MET A 94 -4.59 5.19 18.15
CA MET A 94 -5.66 4.62 17.31
C MET A 94 -5.48 3.09 17.22
N PRO A 95 -6.00 2.32 18.18
CA PRO A 95 -5.84 0.88 18.25
C PRO A 95 -6.61 0.15 17.14
N GLU A 96 -6.28 -1.14 16.93
CA GLU A 96 -7.04 -2.00 16.04
C GLU A 96 -8.48 -2.17 16.48
N THR A 97 -9.38 -2.32 15.51
CA THR A 97 -10.81 -2.61 15.70
C THR A 97 -11.13 -3.98 15.10
N GLU A 98 -12.33 -4.50 15.35
CA GLU A 98 -12.81 -5.72 14.69
C GLU A 98 -12.79 -5.56 13.15
N SER A 99 -13.26 -4.42 12.65
CA SER A 99 -13.30 -4.14 11.22
C SER A 99 -11.91 -3.98 10.61
N SER A 100 -10.92 -3.49 11.35
CA SER A 100 -9.54 -3.40 10.85
C SER A 100 -8.90 -4.80 10.73
N GLY A 101 -9.28 -5.74 11.57
CA GLY A 101 -8.89 -7.15 11.48
C GLY A 101 -9.61 -7.91 10.34
N HIS A 102 -10.85 -7.53 10.04
CA HIS A 102 -11.74 -8.19 9.08
C HIS A 102 -12.32 -7.17 8.09
N THR A 103 -11.51 -6.64 7.20
CA THR A 103 -11.83 -5.50 6.31
C THR A 103 -12.89 -5.79 5.24
N ALA A 104 -13.14 -7.05 4.88
CA ALA A 104 -14.00 -7.40 3.75
C ALA A 104 -15.42 -6.83 3.83
N PRO A 105 -16.17 -6.94 4.97
CA PRO A 105 -17.52 -6.40 5.04
C PRO A 105 -17.58 -4.87 4.88
N MET A 106 -16.61 -4.15 5.46
CA MET A 106 -16.47 -2.71 5.32
C MET A 106 -16.16 -2.35 3.86
N ASN A 107 -15.15 -2.98 3.27
CA ASN A 107 -14.76 -2.75 1.88
C ASN A 107 -15.91 -3.00 0.90
N ASP A 108 -16.73 -4.03 1.12
CA ASP A 108 -17.87 -4.32 0.26
C ASP A 108 -18.92 -3.19 0.29
N ARG A 109 -19.15 -2.57 1.44
CA ARG A 109 -20.07 -1.43 1.52
C ARG A 109 -19.50 -0.18 0.86
N LEU A 110 -18.23 0.11 1.09
CA LEU A 110 -17.52 1.20 0.44
C LEU A 110 -17.52 1.06 -1.09
N LYS A 111 -17.25 -0.14 -1.61
CA LYS A 111 -17.31 -0.43 -3.06
C LYS A 111 -18.68 -0.16 -3.66
N VAL A 112 -19.76 -0.45 -2.96
CA VAL A 112 -21.12 -0.15 -3.42
C VAL A 112 -21.34 1.36 -3.56
N VAL A 113 -20.95 2.13 -2.53
CA VAL A 113 -21.04 3.60 -2.58
C VAL A 113 -20.25 4.14 -3.75
N LEU A 114 -18.98 3.77 -3.86
CA LEU A 114 -18.06 4.30 -4.86
C LEU A 114 -18.45 3.93 -6.31
N ARG A 115 -18.89 2.69 -6.55
CA ARG A 115 -19.36 2.29 -7.90
C ARG A 115 -20.63 3.01 -8.31
N ARG A 116 -21.58 3.21 -7.40
CA ARG A 116 -22.78 4.01 -7.66
C ARG A 116 -22.41 5.46 -8.01
N THR A 117 -21.56 6.08 -7.19
CA THR A 117 -21.09 7.45 -7.42
C THR A 117 -20.29 7.58 -8.73
N ALA A 118 -19.48 6.56 -9.08
CA ALA A 118 -18.74 6.56 -10.33
C ALA A 118 -19.67 6.67 -11.55
N LEU A 119 -20.79 5.94 -11.57
CA LEU A 119 -21.78 6.03 -12.65
C LEU A 119 -22.47 7.42 -12.69
N GLU A 120 -22.80 7.97 -11.53
CA GLU A 120 -23.40 9.29 -11.40
C GLU A 120 -22.45 10.39 -11.90
N LEU A 121 -21.20 10.38 -11.45
CA LEU A 121 -20.17 11.34 -11.87
C LEU A 121 -19.93 11.29 -13.39
N ARG A 122 -19.82 10.09 -13.95
CA ARG A 122 -19.68 9.93 -15.41
C ARG A 122 -20.85 10.53 -16.16
N SER A 123 -22.09 10.24 -15.73
CA SER A 123 -23.30 10.78 -16.35
C SER A 123 -23.34 12.30 -16.30
N LEU A 124 -22.92 12.92 -15.20
CA LEU A 124 -22.82 14.38 -15.06
C LEU A 124 -21.78 14.96 -16.03
N VAL A 125 -20.58 14.39 -16.07
CA VAL A 125 -19.49 14.84 -16.95
C VAL A 125 -19.88 14.69 -18.43
N GLU A 126 -20.52 13.57 -18.82
CA GLU A 126 -21.02 13.31 -20.18
C GLU A 126 -22.14 14.27 -20.57
N ALA A 127 -23.00 14.64 -19.62
CA ALA A 127 -24.06 15.64 -19.82
C ALA A 127 -23.55 17.10 -19.87
N GLY A 128 -22.27 17.33 -19.58
CA GLY A 128 -21.66 18.65 -19.57
C GLY A 128 -21.97 19.49 -18.32
N ALA A 129 -22.24 18.84 -17.19
CA ALA A 129 -22.40 19.51 -15.90
C ALA A 129 -21.17 20.36 -15.55
N SER A 130 -21.36 21.36 -14.73
CA SER A 130 -20.29 22.24 -14.26
C SER A 130 -19.32 21.46 -13.35
N GLU A 131 -18.09 21.94 -13.24
CA GLU A 131 -17.11 21.38 -12.31
C GLU A 131 -17.61 21.43 -10.86
N GLU A 132 -18.33 22.47 -10.48
CA GLU A 132 -18.93 22.63 -9.14
C GLU A 132 -19.94 21.52 -8.85
N GLU A 133 -20.87 21.23 -9.78
CA GLU A 133 -21.85 20.14 -9.64
C GLU A 133 -21.18 18.77 -9.53
N VAL A 134 -20.14 18.51 -10.31
CA VAL A 134 -19.37 17.27 -10.27
C VAL A 134 -18.63 17.12 -8.93
N LEU A 135 -18.01 18.19 -8.44
CA LEU A 135 -17.31 18.19 -7.15
C LEU A 135 -18.27 18.03 -5.97
N GLU A 136 -19.46 18.64 -6.02
CA GLU A 136 -20.48 18.49 -4.96
C GLU A 136 -20.87 17.01 -4.78
N VAL A 137 -21.11 16.27 -5.87
CA VAL A 137 -21.43 14.83 -5.81
C VAL A 137 -20.24 14.02 -5.28
N LYS A 138 -19.02 14.33 -5.71
CA LYS A 138 -17.81 13.68 -5.23
C LYS A 138 -17.63 13.88 -3.72
N GLU A 139 -17.74 15.12 -3.24
CA GLU A 139 -17.57 15.45 -1.82
C GLU A 139 -18.66 14.81 -0.93
N ALA A 140 -19.91 14.75 -1.40
CA ALA A 140 -20.98 14.06 -0.72
C ALA A 140 -20.66 12.55 -0.57
N ALA A 141 -20.14 11.92 -1.61
CA ALA A 141 -19.72 10.51 -1.55
C ALA A 141 -18.54 10.31 -0.61
N LEU A 142 -17.55 11.21 -0.58
CA LEU A 142 -16.43 11.16 0.35
C LEU A 142 -16.90 11.36 1.80
N ALA A 143 -17.91 12.17 2.07
CA ALA A 143 -18.51 12.28 3.39
C ALA A 143 -19.20 10.98 3.84
N ASP A 144 -19.84 10.26 2.93
CA ASP A 144 -20.38 8.92 3.22
C ASP A 144 -19.26 7.89 3.48
N VAL A 145 -18.19 7.91 2.69
CA VAL A 145 -17.00 7.08 2.91
C VAL A 145 -16.40 7.36 4.29
N TRP A 146 -16.20 8.64 4.65
CA TRP A 146 -15.69 9.06 5.95
C TRP A 146 -16.55 8.49 7.09
N ARG A 147 -17.86 8.65 7.00
CA ARG A 147 -18.79 8.14 8.02
C ARG A 147 -18.67 6.63 8.22
N ILE A 148 -18.58 5.86 7.12
CA ILE A 148 -18.42 4.41 7.20
C ILE A 148 -17.08 4.06 7.86
N LEU A 149 -16.00 4.74 7.48
CA LEU A 149 -14.67 4.50 8.04
C LEU A 149 -14.61 4.85 9.53
N VAL A 150 -15.19 5.96 9.96
CA VAL A 150 -15.26 6.33 11.39
C VAL A 150 -16.02 5.30 12.20
N ILE A 151 -17.15 4.79 11.70
CA ILE A 151 -17.92 3.74 12.37
C ILE A 151 -17.14 2.44 12.51
N CYS A 152 -16.39 2.07 11.47
CA CYS A 152 -15.68 0.78 11.41
C CYS A 152 -14.31 0.81 12.09
N LEU A 153 -13.56 1.89 11.93
CA LEU A 153 -12.14 2.00 12.29
C LEU A 153 -11.88 2.98 13.45
N GLY A 154 -12.85 3.81 13.81
CA GLY A 154 -12.68 4.96 14.70
C GLY A 154 -12.23 6.21 13.97
N GLU A 155 -12.40 7.37 14.59
CA GLU A 155 -11.96 8.65 14.02
C GLU A 155 -10.44 8.82 14.19
N PRO A 156 -9.69 9.13 13.12
CA PRO A 156 -8.27 9.37 13.23
C PRO A 156 -8.01 10.64 14.06
N PRO A 157 -7.11 10.58 15.05
CA PRO A 157 -6.84 11.73 15.91
C PRO A 157 -6.18 12.86 15.13
N ALA A 158 -6.70 14.09 15.27
CA ALA A 158 -6.04 15.29 14.77
C ALA A 158 -4.80 15.65 15.59
N SER A 159 -4.82 15.32 16.88
CA SER A 159 -3.69 15.42 17.81
C SER A 159 -3.90 14.45 18.97
N PHE A 160 -2.84 14.10 19.67
CA PHE A 160 -2.87 13.20 20.82
C PHE A 160 -1.80 13.59 21.84
N GLU A 161 -2.05 13.31 23.13
CA GLU A 161 -1.04 13.46 24.16
C GLU A 161 -0.05 12.30 24.08
N TRP A 162 1.25 12.61 24.05
CA TRP A 162 2.32 11.63 23.95
C TRP A 162 3.20 11.67 25.20
N GLU A 163 3.11 10.59 25.96
CA GLU A 163 3.94 10.30 27.11
C GLU A 163 4.23 8.80 27.16
N TRP A 164 5.44 8.43 27.65
CA TRP A 164 5.83 7.03 27.71
C TRP A 164 6.85 6.78 28.82
N ARG A 165 7.06 5.51 29.15
CA ARG A 165 8.22 5.06 29.90
C ARG A 165 9.09 4.24 28.97
N ASP A 166 10.39 4.55 28.99
CA ASP A 166 11.39 3.78 28.24
C ASP A 166 11.68 2.43 28.94
N ASP A 167 12.51 1.61 28.30
CA ASP A 167 12.87 0.28 28.85
C ASP A 167 13.67 0.35 30.17
N LYS A 168 14.19 1.53 30.53
CA LYS A 168 14.84 1.78 31.82
C LYS A 168 13.87 2.22 32.90
N GLY A 169 12.60 2.45 32.51
CA GLY A 169 11.52 2.93 33.38
C GLY A 169 11.50 4.46 33.55
N GLU A 170 12.34 5.21 32.84
CA GLU A 170 12.34 6.66 32.85
C GLU A 170 11.09 7.21 32.16
N PHE A 171 10.46 8.20 32.77
CA PHE A 171 9.28 8.84 32.23
C PHE A 171 9.64 9.97 31.26
N HIS A 172 9.02 9.97 30.11
CA HIS A 172 9.15 10.97 29.07
C HIS A 172 7.79 11.54 28.69
N ARG A 173 7.76 12.82 28.31
CA ARG A 173 6.54 13.49 27.87
C ARG A 173 6.85 14.58 26.86
N ASP A 174 6.27 14.48 25.69
CA ASP A 174 6.33 15.51 24.64
C ASP A 174 5.09 16.40 24.61
N GLY A 175 4.04 16.04 25.38
CA GLY A 175 2.78 16.74 25.39
C GLY A 175 1.90 16.41 24.18
N VAL A 176 1.15 17.41 23.71
CA VAL A 176 0.22 17.21 22.58
C VAL A 176 1.00 17.33 21.27
N LEU A 177 0.90 16.30 20.45
CA LEU A 177 1.49 16.24 19.11
C LEU A 177 0.41 15.96 18.07
N THR A 178 0.57 16.53 16.88
CA THR A 178 -0.12 16.09 15.68
C THR A 178 0.56 14.84 15.10
N PRO A 179 -0.14 14.03 14.28
CA PRO A 179 0.46 12.88 13.61
C PRO A 179 1.70 13.22 12.77
N ARG A 180 1.74 14.42 12.16
CA ARG A 180 2.90 14.89 11.40
C ARG A 180 4.08 15.22 12.27
N GLU A 181 3.87 15.95 13.39
CA GLU A 181 4.94 16.25 14.35
C GLU A 181 5.50 14.97 14.96
N PHE A 182 4.65 13.98 15.24
CA PHE A 182 5.09 12.67 15.72
C PHE A 182 5.95 11.94 14.68
N TYR A 183 5.50 11.91 13.41
CA TYR A 183 6.27 11.34 12.31
C TYR A 183 7.62 12.04 12.15
N GLU A 184 7.65 13.36 12.06
CA GLU A 184 8.87 14.15 11.85
C GLU A 184 9.87 14.01 13.03
N ARG A 185 9.39 13.78 14.24
CA ARG A 185 10.21 13.65 15.44
C ARG A 185 10.82 12.26 15.61
N TYR A 186 10.09 11.21 15.27
CA TYR A 186 10.48 9.84 15.59
C TYR A 186 10.85 8.99 14.38
N VAL A 187 10.52 9.41 13.18
CA VAL A 187 10.92 8.74 11.93
C VAL A 187 12.05 9.52 11.29
N ASP A 188 13.29 9.20 11.68
CA ASP A 188 14.50 9.82 11.15
C ASP A 188 14.96 9.13 9.86
N VAL A 189 14.07 9.12 8.86
CA VAL A 189 14.33 8.51 7.57
C VAL A 189 13.70 9.37 6.47
N ASP A 190 14.50 9.86 5.55
CA ASP A 190 13.99 10.54 4.36
C ASP A 190 13.48 9.52 3.35
N LEU A 191 12.17 9.27 3.37
CA LEU A 191 11.51 8.31 2.50
C LEU A 191 11.54 8.72 1.02
N THR A 192 11.85 9.98 0.71
CA THR A 192 11.96 10.47 -0.67
C THR A 192 13.21 9.96 -1.38
N GLN A 193 14.21 9.51 -0.63
CA GLN A 193 15.48 8.94 -1.13
C GLN A 193 15.38 7.45 -1.46
N TYR A 194 14.25 6.80 -1.15
CA TYR A 194 14.08 5.39 -1.48
C TYR A 194 13.70 5.21 -2.94
N VAL A 195 14.30 4.22 -3.56
CA VAL A 195 14.07 3.81 -4.95
C VAL A 195 13.59 2.37 -4.97
N CYS A 196 12.52 2.10 -5.71
CA CYS A 196 12.02 0.75 -5.93
C CYS A 196 12.72 0.12 -7.13
N LEU A 197 13.26 -1.08 -6.94
CA LEU A 197 13.85 -1.89 -7.99
C LEU A 197 12.87 -3.01 -8.36
N VAL A 198 12.82 -3.36 -9.65
CA VAL A 198 12.03 -4.49 -10.16
C VAL A 198 12.85 -5.23 -11.22
N ASP A 199 12.72 -6.55 -11.24
CA ASP A 199 13.22 -7.34 -12.36
C ASP A 199 12.05 -7.76 -13.26
N ASP A 200 11.73 -6.91 -14.23
CA ASP A 200 10.78 -7.20 -15.30
C ASP A 200 11.53 -7.81 -16.48
N PRO A 201 11.29 -9.07 -16.86
CA PRO A 201 12.03 -9.76 -17.89
C PRO A 201 11.56 -9.47 -19.32
N ARG A 202 10.46 -8.73 -19.49
CA ARG A 202 9.84 -8.50 -20.80
C ARG A 202 10.75 -7.66 -21.71
N ALA A 203 10.81 -8.04 -22.98
CA ALA A 203 11.71 -7.41 -23.96
C ALA A 203 11.40 -5.91 -24.18
N GLU A 204 10.14 -5.52 -24.10
CA GLU A 204 9.68 -4.13 -24.21
C GLU A 204 10.06 -3.27 -23.00
N HIS A 205 10.53 -3.88 -21.92
CA HIS A 205 10.96 -3.19 -20.70
C HIS A 205 12.47 -3.36 -20.47
N PRO A 206 13.33 -2.60 -21.17
CA PRO A 206 14.78 -2.78 -21.06
C PRO A 206 15.29 -2.46 -19.65
N LYS A 207 16.37 -3.16 -19.24
CA LYS A 207 17.03 -2.90 -17.95
C LYS A 207 17.63 -1.49 -17.92
N GLY A 208 17.64 -0.89 -16.72
CA GLY A 208 18.11 0.49 -16.50
C GLY A 208 17.05 1.56 -16.79
N HIS A 209 15.89 1.19 -17.29
CA HIS A 209 14.78 2.13 -17.52
C HIS A 209 13.84 2.19 -16.33
N THR A 210 13.18 3.34 -16.18
CA THR A 210 12.13 3.55 -15.19
C THR A 210 10.78 3.08 -15.75
N LEU A 211 10.05 2.30 -14.94
CA LEU A 211 8.72 1.82 -15.22
C LEU A 211 7.74 2.42 -14.22
N THR A 212 6.51 2.63 -14.66
CA THR A 212 5.38 3.02 -13.82
C THR A 212 4.17 2.14 -14.11
N VAL A 213 3.16 2.24 -13.27
CA VAL A 213 1.85 1.62 -13.52
C VAL A 213 0.83 2.75 -13.56
N ASP A 214 0.24 2.93 -14.73
CA ASP A 214 -0.76 3.97 -14.94
C ASP A 214 -2.02 3.70 -14.10
N HIS A 215 -2.68 4.76 -13.63
CA HIS A 215 -3.84 4.69 -12.75
C HIS A 215 -3.65 3.86 -11.45
N MET A 216 -2.41 3.56 -11.06
CA MET A 216 -2.12 2.93 -9.78
C MET A 216 -1.60 3.96 -8.79
N GLY A 217 -2.36 4.18 -7.74
CA GLY A 217 -2.06 5.13 -6.68
C GLY A 217 -3.08 5.06 -5.56
N ASN A 218 -2.91 5.88 -4.54
CA ASN A 218 -3.89 6.02 -3.48
C ASN A 218 -4.11 7.48 -3.04
N VAL A 219 -3.18 8.38 -3.31
CA VAL A 219 -3.25 9.79 -2.90
C VAL A 219 -3.23 10.67 -4.13
N VAL A 220 -4.24 11.51 -4.31
CA VAL A 220 -4.27 12.50 -5.40
C VAL A 220 -3.11 13.48 -5.22
N GLY A 221 -2.28 13.63 -6.26
CA GLY A 221 -1.05 14.42 -6.21
C GLY A 221 0.08 13.79 -5.38
N GLY A 222 -0.08 12.55 -4.94
CA GLY A 222 0.95 11.77 -4.26
C GLY A 222 2.09 11.35 -5.20
N ARG A 223 3.04 10.58 -4.65
CA ARG A 223 4.16 10.03 -5.42
C ARG A 223 3.64 9.05 -6.48
N PRO A 224 4.09 9.16 -7.73
CA PRO A 224 3.82 8.11 -8.71
C PRO A 224 4.57 6.83 -8.30
N ILE A 225 4.02 5.68 -8.67
CA ILE A 225 4.72 4.41 -8.52
C ILE A 225 5.83 4.36 -9.55
N LEU A 226 7.07 4.26 -9.11
CA LEU A 226 8.24 4.22 -9.96
C LEU A 226 9.14 3.04 -9.60
N TYR A 227 9.53 2.27 -10.62
CA TYR A 227 10.47 1.18 -10.50
C TYR A 227 11.65 1.41 -11.45
N VAL A 228 12.86 1.12 -11.02
CA VAL A 228 14.00 0.97 -11.93
C VAL A 228 14.12 -0.50 -12.29
N ASN A 229 14.00 -0.82 -13.58
CA ASN A 229 14.13 -2.20 -14.06
C ASN A 229 15.60 -2.65 -13.96
N THR A 230 15.87 -3.58 -13.09
CA THR A 230 17.22 -3.98 -12.64
C THR A 230 17.34 -5.50 -12.72
N PRO A 231 18.46 -6.07 -13.17
CA PRO A 231 18.68 -7.52 -13.11
C PRO A 231 18.58 -8.05 -11.67
N VAL A 232 17.97 -9.23 -11.49
CA VAL A 232 17.74 -9.81 -10.16
C VAL A 232 19.02 -10.01 -9.37
N GLU A 233 20.13 -10.36 -10.04
CA GLU A 233 21.44 -10.55 -9.41
C GLU A 233 21.93 -9.25 -8.76
N GLN A 234 21.70 -8.12 -9.42
CA GLN A 234 22.04 -6.80 -8.88
C GLN A 234 21.10 -6.42 -7.73
N ILE A 235 19.81 -6.72 -7.83
CA ILE A 235 18.86 -6.52 -6.73
C ILE A 235 19.31 -7.30 -5.51
N CYS A 236 19.71 -8.57 -5.66
CA CYS A 236 20.22 -9.40 -4.56
C CYS A 236 21.49 -8.82 -3.93
N GLN A 237 22.45 -8.35 -4.74
CA GLN A 237 23.69 -7.73 -4.25
C GLN A 237 23.41 -6.45 -3.46
N ILE A 238 22.55 -5.57 -3.97
CA ILE A 238 22.14 -4.34 -3.29
C ILE A 238 21.45 -4.66 -1.97
N THR A 239 20.50 -5.60 -1.98
CA THR A 239 19.78 -6.05 -0.80
C THR A 239 20.74 -6.58 0.27
N ALA A 240 21.66 -7.47 -0.10
CA ALA A 240 22.67 -8.01 0.82
C ALA A 240 23.55 -6.89 1.42
N SER A 241 23.98 -5.92 0.61
CA SER A 241 24.76 -4.77 1.07
C SER A 241 24.00 -3.89 2.08
N ILE A 242 22.71 -3.64 1.84
CA ILE A 242 21.87 -2.85 2.74
C ILE A 242 21.69 -3.60 4.07
N LEU A 243 21.40 -4.90 4.03
CA LEU A 243 21.26 -5.73 5.23
C LEU A 243 22.56 -5.79 6.03
N ALA A 244 23.71 -5.96 5.37
CA ALA A 244 25.02 -5.94 6.02
C ALA A 244 25.34 -4.58 6.70
N SER A 245 24.71 -3.49 6.26
CA SER A 245 24.80 -2.17 6.92
C SER A 245 23.84 -2.02 8.12
N GLY A 246 23.09 -3.06 8.48
CA GLY A 246 22.12 -3.05 9.59
C GLY A 246 20.78 -2.40 9.23
N ARG A 247 20.49 -2.16 7.96
CA ARG A 247 19.22 -1.59 7.51
C ARG A 247 18.31 -2.66 6.91
N ALA A 248 17.01 -2.53 7.17
CA ALA A 248 16.01 -3.41 6.60
C ALA A 248 15.66 -3.06 5.15
N VAL A 249 15.16 -4.04 4.40
CA VAL A 249 14.72 -3.88 3.00
C VAL A 249 13.28 -4.33 2.86
N TRP A 250 12.39 -3.41 2.48
CA TRP A 250 11.03 -3.73 2.09
C TRP A 250 11.03 -4.35 0.69
N PHE A 251 10.27 -5.43 0.50
CA PHE A 251 10.17 -6.09 -0.80
C PHE A 251 8.79 -6.72 -1.02
N GLY A 252 8.43 -6.90 -2.28
CA GLY A 252 7.27 -7.67 -2.72
C GLY A 252 7.71 -8.86 -3.57
N ALA A 253 7.02 -9.99 -3.41
CA ALA A 253 7.28 -11.20 -4.16
C ALA A 253 5.99 -11.96 -4.49
N ASP A 254 6.07 -12.88 -5.44
CA ASP A 254 5.07 -13.93 -5.61
C ASP A 254 5.35 -15.05 -4.60
N CYS A 255 4.55 -15.07 -3.53
CA CYS A 255 4.64 -16.07 -2.47
C CYS A 255 3.61 -17.19 -2.61
N SER A 256 2.83 -17.20 -3.70
CA SER A 256 1.84 -18.25 -3.95
C SER A 256 2.45 -19.51 -4.57
N GLN A 257 3.61 -19.35 -5.22
CA GLN A 257 4.33 -20.42 -5.87
C GLN A 257 5.42 -20.99 -4.97
N GLN A 258 5.67 -22.28 -5.06
CA GLN A 258 6.80 -22.98 -4.45
C GLN A 258 6.99 -22.72 -2.94
N SER A 259 5.87 -22.57 -2.22
CA SER A 259 5.86 -22.40 -0.77
C SER A 259 5.03 -23.45 -0.08
N ASP A 260 5.57 -24.00 1.01
CA ASP A 260 4.81 -24.84 1.95
C ASP A 260 4.79 -24.17 3.32
N ARG A 261 3.59 -23.74 3.73
CA ARG A 261 3.39 -23.04 5.00
C ARG A 261 3.60 -23.94 6.22
N ALA A 262 3.35 -25.24 6.07
CA ALA A 262 3.47 -26.17 7.20
C ALA A 262 4.93 -26.40 7.58
N SER A 263 5.81 -26.53 6.59
CA SER A 263 7.27 -26.69 6.81
C SER A 263 8.02 -25.35 6.89
N GLY A 264 7.37 -24.23 6.51
CA GLY A 264 8.01 -22.91 6.44
C GLY A 264 9.01 -22.78 5.29
N LEU A 265 8.88 -23.62 4.25
CA LEU A 265 9.77 -23.62 3.09
C LEU A 265 9.24 -22.74 1.97
N PHE A 266 10.16 -21.98 1.38
CA PHE A 266 9.93 -21.20 0.17
C PHE A 266 11.17 -21.37 -0.73
N VAL A 267 11.10 -22.31 -1.64
CA VAL A 267 12.26 -22.75 -2.43
C VAL A 267 11.82 -23.27 -3.80
N GLU A 268 12.58 -22.91 -4.83
CA GLU A 268 12.36 -23.43 -6.19
C GLU A 268 12.56 -24.96 -6.23
N GLY A 269 11.66 -25.65 -6.96
CA GLY A 269 11.69 -27.12 -7.04
C GLY A 269 11.18 -27.84 -5.78
N LEU A 270 10.43 -27.14 -4.91
CA LEU A 270 9.84 -27.72 -3.71
C LEU A 270 8.97 -28.96 -3.99
N TYR A 271 8.24 -28.92 -5.09
CA TYR A 271 7.37 -30.00 -5.54
C TYR A 271 7.83 -30.49 -6.92
N ASP A 272 8.00 -31.80 -7.07
CA ASP A 272 8.37 -32.46 -8.32
C ASP A 272 7.11 -32.85 -9.13
N PHE A 273 6.42 -31.82 -9.61
CA PHE A 273 5.18 -32.03 -10.39
C PHE A 273 5.43 -32.66 -11.75
N ASP A 274 6.59 -32.36 -12.36
CA ASP A 274 6.96 -32.89 -13.67
C ASP A 274 6.98 -34.42 -13.64
N ASN A 275 7.65 -35.00 -12.68
CA ASN A 275 7.70 -36.44 -12.48
C ASN A 275 6.34 -37.02 -12.00
N LEU A 276 5.63 -36.29 -11.13
CA LEU A 276 4.36 -36.75 -10.58
C LEU A 276 3.30 -36.90 -11.69
N PHE A 277 3.23 -35.94 -12.60
CA PHE A 277 2.20 -35.91 -13.66
C PHE A 277 2.71 -36.39 -15.02
N GLY A 278 4.00 -36.54 -15.21
CA GLY A 278 4.63 -36.86 -16.51
C GLY A 278 4.46 -35.75 -17.55
N VAL A 279 4.41 -34.50 -17.10
CA VAL A 279 4.21 -33.30 -17.93
C VAL A 279 5.31 -32.29 -17.61
N ASP A 280 5.86 -31.66 -18.63
CA ASP A 280 6.79 -30.54 -18.47
C ASP A 280 6.02 -29.26 -18.10
N PHE A 281 6.20 -28.76 -16.86
CA PHE A 281 5.63 -27.51 -16.36
C PHE A 281 6.63 -26.34 -16.39
N SER A 282 7.77 -26.50 -17.02
CA SER A 282 8.79 -25.44 -17.08
C SER A 282 8.30 -24.23 -17.88
N THR A 283 8.37 -23.06 -17.28
CA THR A 283 8.03 -21.78 -17.89
C THR A 283 9.11 -20.74 -17.56
N SER A 284 9.46 -19.90 -18.52
CA SER A 284 10.37 -18.77 -18.23
C SER A 284 9.68 -17.72 -17.39
N LYS A 285 10.45 -16.90 -16.67
CA LYS A 285 9.90 -15.77 -15.91
C LYS A 285 9.10 -14.82 -16.81
N GLU A 286 9.58 -14.57 -18.03
CA GLU A 286 8.88 -13.74 -19.02
C GLU A 286 7.52 -14.33 -19.40
N GLN A 287 7.45 -15.64 -19.66
CA GLN A 287 6.20 -16.33 -19.95
C GLN A 287 5.21 -16.20 -18.79
N ARG A 288 5.66 -16.45 -17.56
CA ARG A 288 4.79 -16.34 -16.37
C ARG A 288 4.27 -14.91 -16.15
N VAL A 289 5.11 -13.90 -16.36
CA VAL A 289 4.67 -12.50 -16.22
C VAL A 289 3.69 -12.11 -17.33
N ASN A 290 3.95 -12.50 -18.58
CA ASN A 290 3.09 -12.19 -19.73
C ASN A 290 1.71 -12.88 -19.65
N THR A 291 1.65 -14.06 -19.06
CA THR A 291 0.40 -14.83 -18.92
C THR A 291 -0.37 -14.53 -17.62
N GLY A 292 0.23 -13.76 -16.72
CA GLY A 292 -0.34 -13.48 -15.40
C GLY A 292 -0.25 -14.66 -14.43
N GLU A 293 0.55 -15.70 -14.75
CA GLU A 293 0.81 -16.83 -13.85
C GLU A 293 1.61 -16.40 -12.62
N SER A 294 2.49 -15.41 -12.78
CA SER A 294 3.26 -14.84 -11.68
C SER A 294 2.96 -13.34 -11.51
N ALA A 295 2.62 -12.97 -10.28
CA ALA A 295 2.42 -11.58 -9.88
C ALA A 295 2.83 -11.39 -8.41
N MET A 296 3.35 -10.21 -8.07
CA MET A 296 3.62 -9.85 -6.68
C MET A 296 2.32 -9.86 -5.88
N ASN A 297 2.20 -10.75 -4.91
CA ASN A 297 0.99 -10.93 -4.10
C ASN A 297 1.22 -10.75 -2.59
N HIS A 298 2.48 -10.61 -2.16
CA HIS A 298 2.81 -10.42 -0.76
C HIS A 298 4.00 -9.46 -0.59
N ALA A 299 3.87 -8.55 0.39
CA ALA A 299 4.95 -7.64 0.77
C ALA A 299 5.50 -8.02 2.14
N MET A 300 6.81 -7.98 2.27
CA MET A 300 7.57 -8.44 3.43
C MET A 300 8.74 -7.49 3.73
N LEU A 301 9.48 -7.78 4.78
CA LEU A 301 10.66 -7.04 5.20
C LEU A 301 11.82 -8.00 5.47
N PHE A 302 12.94 -7.80 4.77
CA PHE A 302 14.20 -8.42 5.16
C PHE A 302 14.82 -7.63 6.32
N THR A 303 15.24 -8.32 7.36
CA THR A 303 15.84 -7.72 8.57
C THR A 303 17.25 -8.24 8.88
N GLY A 304 17.73 -9.23 8.16
CA GLY A 304 19.04 -9.84 8.32
C GLY A 304 19.14 -11.12 7.50
#